data_f1a78087563e779770991bb85ed6b09c
#
_entry.id   f1a78087563e779770991bb85ed6b09c
#
_cell.length_a   1.000
_cell.length_b   1.000
_cell.length_c   1.000
_cell.angle_alpha   90.00
_cell.angle_beta   90.00
_cell.angle_gamma   90.00
#
_symmetry.space_group_name_H-M   'P 1'
#
loop_
_entity.id
_entity.type
_entity.pdbx_description
1 polymer ?
#
loop_
_entity_poly.entity_id
_entity_poly.type
_entity_poly.pdbx_seq_one_letter_code
_entity_poly.pdbx_strand_id
1 'polypeptide(L)'
;MRKGKGYQTKLGNEKKRRLFKAGTIIFLVIAAALVFNKILEEWTGFRKVLDTITGAAAPIIIGFVIAFLLNPVLIFFDRLCHTILQDRVIKDKKKLFHVSRAISIIITIILFLGLLTGLIWMVVPQVIDSINLLISNMDNYYNNIMKAINTIYDKFKNLGESEEMVMNVVNTVYDRLQKWVNTDVVPNLDKIVLNISSGVVGGLKFIYNFLIGIVASIYVMANKEYLASRGKKIVYALFKLKNANIILDGLASVNKIFSQFINGKIVDSIIIGIITFILTTIVDMPYALLISVIIGVTNVIPFFGPIIGAIPCVFIVLIADPIKSIILLIMILCIQQFDGNILGPKILGDVTGLSSFWVLTAVIVGGGIFGFYGMLLGVPVFACVYMYINKTCTDKLEKKHMVSVSSEFERIKRIDEDCLLYTSPSPRDMRR
;
A
#
# COMPACT_ATOMS: atom_id res chain seq x y z
N MET A 1 -62.44 -29.32 38.58
CA MET A 1 -61.87 -29.83 37.28
C MET A 1 -61.67 -28.74 36.21
N ARG A 2 -61.27 -27.50 36.52
CA ARG A 2 -61.08 -26.42 35.50
C ARG A 2 -59.64 -25.90 35.33
N LYS A 3 -58.65 -26.35 36.12
CA LYS A 3 -57.24 -25.88 36.03
C LYS A 3 -56.34 -26.68 35.07
N GLY A 4 -56.76 -27.85 34.55
CA GLY A 4 -55.92 -28.68 33.68
C GLY A 4 -55.96 -28.33 32.20
N LYS A 5 -57.01 -27.69 31.69
CA LYS A 5 -57.15 -27.37 30.26
C LYS A 5 -56.28 -26.15 29.83
N GLY A 6 -55.97 -25.22 30.71
CA GLY A 6 -55.16 -24.01 30.41
C GLY A 6 -53.64 -24.29 30.31
N TYR A 7 -53.17 -25.35 30.96
CA TYR A 7 -51.75 -25.74 30.93
C TYR A 7 -51.38 -26.49 29.65
N GLN A 8 -52.27 -27.33 29.17
CA GLN A 8 -52.08 -28.10 27.92
C GLN A 8 -52.11 -27.19 26.68
N THR A 9 -52.94 -26.15 26.66
CA THR A 9 -52.99 -25.19 25.55
C THR A 9 -51.75 -24.28 25.51
N LYS A 10 -51.13 -23.87 26.64
CA LYS A 10 -49.90 -23.12 26.70
C LYS A 10 -48.70 -23.93 26.22
N LEU A 11 -48.53 -25.18 26.63
CA LEU A 11 -47.47 -26.08 26.16
C LEU A 11 -47.59 -26.38 24.65
N GLY A 12 -48.79 -26.54 24.12
CA GLY A 12 -49.06 -26.72 22.70
C GLY A 12 -48.62 -25.51 21.84
N ASN A 13 -48.90 -24.31 22.35
CA ASN A 13 -48.51 -23.08 21.66
C ASN A 13 -47.00 -22.77 21.73
N GLU A 14 -46.34 -23.10 22.81
CA GLU A 14 -44.84 -22.97 22.88
C GLU A 14 -44.17 -23.99 21.98
N LYS A 15 -44.66 -25.24 21.90
CA LYS A 15 -44.13 -26.27 21.00
C LYS A 15 -44.30 -25.87 19.54
N LYS A 16 -45.47 -25.34 19.15
CA LYS A 16 -45.73 -24.79 17.81
C LYS A 16 -44.79 -23.59 17.50
N ARG A 17 -44.59 -22.71 18.45
CA ARG A 17 -43.66 -21.54 18.26
C ARG A 17 -42.23 -21.95 18.12
N ARG A 18 -41.75 -22.98 18.82
CA ARG A 18 -40.39 -23.57 18.66
C ARG A 18 -40.25 -24.27 17.34
N LEU A 19 -41.25 -25.05 16.89
CA LEU A 19 -41.25 -25.69 15.58
C LEU A 19 -41.28 -24.69 14.44
N PHE A 20 -42.05 -23.61 14.56
CA PHE A 20 -42.07 -22.54 13.57
C PHE A 20 -40.72 -21.79 13.51
N LYS A 21 -40.11 -21.50 14.62
CA LYS A 21 -38.76 -20.91 14.66
C LYS A 21 -37.68 -21.83 14.07
N ALA A 22 -37.76 -23.14 14.38
CA ALA A 22 -36.84 -24.12 13.80
C ALA A 22 -37.05 -24.24 12.28
N GLY A 23 -38.30 -24.29 11.80
CA GLY A 23 -38.61 -24.27 10.37
C GLY A 23 -38.10 -23.00 9.66
N THR A 24 -38.23 -21.82 10.27
CA THR A 24 -37.71 -20.56 9.73
C THR A 24 -36.19 -20.58 9.65
N ILE A 25 -35.51 -21.10 10.68
CA ILE A 25 -34.04 -21.21 10.67
C ILE A 25 -33.58 -22.19 9.60
N ILE A 26 -34.19 -23.34 9.48
CA ILE A 26 -33.88 -24.33 8.44
C ILE A 26 -34.11 -23.74 7.04
N PHE A 27 -35.23 -23.06 6.82
CA PHE A 27 -35.49 -22.36 5.56
C PHE A 27 -34.43 -21.30 5.25
N LEU A 28 -34.03 -20.49 6.21
CA LEU A 28 -32.97 -19.49 6.04
C LEU A 28 -31.60 -20.12 5.71
N VAL A 29 -31.27 -21.23 6.37
CA VAL A 29 -30.03 -21.98 6.09
C VAL A 29 -30.03 -22.56 4.69
N ILE A 30 -31.15 -23.17 4.27
CA ILE A 30 -31.30 -23.73 2.91
C ILE A 30 -31.26 -22.61 1.87
N ALA A 31 -31.98 -21.51 2.09
CA ALA A 31 -31.94 -20.36 1.20
C ALA A 31 -30.53 -19.75 1.10
N ALA A 32 -29.83 -19.62 2.22
CA ALA A 32 -28.43 -19.17 2.22
C ALA A 32 -27.48 -20.13 1.48
N ALA A 33 -27.68 -21.44 1.65
CA ALA A 33 -26.89 -22.46 0.95
C ALA A 33 -27.15 -22.45 -0.58
N LEU A 34 -28.40 -22.25 -1.01
CA LEU A 34 -28.76 -22.13 -2.42
C LEU A 34 -28.20 -20.87 -3.05
N VAL A 35 -28.26 -19.73 -2.34
CA VAL A 35 -27.65 -18.48 -2.78
C VAL A 35 -26.13 -18.62 -2.87
N PHE A 36 -25.51 -19.25 -1.88
CA PHE A 36 -24.06 -19.51 -1.88
C PHE A 36 -23.65 -20.41 -3.04
N ASN A 37 -24.40 -21.48 -3.31
CA ASN A 37 -24.14 -22.36 -4.45
C ASN A 37 -24.30 -21.62 -5.79
N LYS A 38 -25.34 -20.80 -5.92
CA LYS A 38 -25.55 -19.95 -7.10
C LYS A 38 -24.42 -18.93 -7.32
N ILE A 39 -23.90 -18.33 -6.23
CA ILE A 39 -22.72 -17.44 -6.28
C ILE A 39 -21.48 -18.22 -6.73
N LEU A 40 -21.30 -19.46 -6.31
CA LEU A 40 -20.18 -20.30 -6.73
C LEU A 40 -20.28 -20.70 -8.20
N GLU A 41 -21.47 -21.06 -8.68
CA GLU A 41 -21.72 -21.42 -10.08
C GLU A 41 -21.58 -20.22 -11.03
N GLU A 42 -22.07 -19.06 -10.63
CA GLU A 42 -22.01 -17.81 -11.41
C GLU A 42 -20.91 -16.85 -10.92
N TRP A 43 -19.82 -17.38 -10.36
CA TRP A 43 -18.71 -16.56 -9.82
C TRP A 43 -18.19 -15.53 -10.82
N THR A 44 -18.13 -15.88 -12.10
CA THR A 44 -17.74 -14.97 -13.18
C THR A 44 -18.73 -13.82 -13.38
N GLY A 45 -20.03 -14.09 -13.26
CA GLY A 45 -21.11 -13.08 -13.34
C GLY A 45 -21.07 -12.13 -12.13
N PHE A 46 -20.93 -12.69 -10.92
CA PHE A 46 -20.80 -11.91 -9.68
C PHE A 46 -19.55 -11.00 -9.70
N ARG A 47 -18.41 -11.54 -10.16
CA ARG A 47 -17.19 -10.76 -10.34
C ARG A 47 -17.37 -9.62 -11.32
N LYS A 48 -18.08 -9.85 -12.44
CA LYS A 48 -18.39 -8.83 -13.43
C LYS A 48 -19.25 -7.68 -12.86
N VAL A 49 -20.23 -8.00 -12.02
CA VAL A 49 -21.06 -7.01 -11.31
C VAL A 49 -20.21 -6.22 -10.32
N LEU A 50 -19.35 -6.87 -9.54
CA LEU A 50 -18.42 -6.19 -8.64
C LEU A 50 -17.46 -5.28 -9.39
N ASP A 51 -16.90 -5.74 -10.50
CA ASP A 51 -16.00 -4.94 -11.35
C ASP A 51 -16.72 -3.71 -11.94
N THR A 52 -17.98 -3.87 -12.30
CA THR A 52 -18.82 -2.74 -12.78
C THR A 52 -19.07 -1.73 -11.67
N ILE A 53 -19.43 -2.18 -10.47
CA ILE A 53 -19.69 -1.31 -9.31
C ILE A 53 -18.39 -0.60 -8.87
N THR A 54 -17.29 -1.34 -8.76
CA THR A 54 -15.98 -0.76 -8.39
C THR A 54 -15.48 0.18 -9.45
N GLY A 55 -15.67 -0.13 -10.73
CA GLY A 55 -15.34 0.75 -11.84
C GLY A 55 -16.14 2.06 -11.82
N ALA A 56 -17.44 2.00 -11.55
CA ALA A 56 -18.29 3.19 -11.42
C ALA A 56 -17.96 4.01 -10.14
N ALA A 57 -17.56 3.34 -9.06
CA ALA A 57 -17.16 3.99 -7.82
C ALA A 57 -15.70 4.53 -7.84
N ALA A 58 -14.89 4.12 -8.81
CA ALA A 58 -13.47 4.47 -8.88
C ALA A 58 -13.18 5.98 -8.72
N PRO A 59 -13.88 6.92 -9.39
CA PRO A 59 -13.64 8.34 -9.21
C PRO A 59 -13.89 8.81 -7.78
N ILE A 60 -14.92 8.27 -7.12
CA ILE A 60 -15.28 8.62 -5.74
C ILE A 60 -14.22 8.08 -4.78
N ILE A 61 -13.76 6.83 -4.98
CA ILE A 61 -12.70 6.22 -4.19
C ILE A 61 -11.40 7.03 -4.34
N ILE A 62 -11.03 7.39 -5.57
CA ILE A 62 -9.88 8.26 -5.85
C ILE A 62 -10.03 9.60 -5.11
N GLY A 63 -11.22 10.20 -5.13
CA GLY A 63 -11.50 11.44 -4.42
C GLY A 63 -11.33 11.33 -2.90
N PHE A 64 -11.78 10.24 -2.29
CA PHE A 64 -11.54 9.95 -0.87
C PHE A 64 -10.05 9.78 -0.57
N VAL A 65 -9.30 9.07 -1.41
CA VAL A 65 -7.85 8.88 -1.27
C VAL A 65 -7.14 10.22 -1.35
N ILE A 66 -7.42 11.04 -2.39
CA ILE A 66 -6.84 12.38 -2.54
C ILE A 66 -7.17 13.25 -1.33
N ALA A 67 -8.42 13.30 -0.88
CA ALA A 67 -8.83 14.08 0.29
C ALA A 67 -8.12 13.61 1.56
N PHE A 68 -7.90 12.32 1.73
CA PHE A 68 -7.16 11.74 2.85
C PHE A 68 -5.68 12.11 2.82
N LEU A 69 -5.03 11.97 1.66
CA LEU A 69 -3.62 12.34 1.46
C LEU A 69 -3.37 13.83 1.67
N LEU A 70 -4.30 14.68 1.22
CA LEU A 70 -4.17 16.14 1.34
C LEU A 70 -4.64 16.68 2.69
N ASN A 71 -5.27 15.86 3.54
CA ASN A 71 -5.81 16.30 4.82
C ASN A 71 -4.78 16.96 5.76
N PRO A 72 -3.51 16.51 5.90
CA PRO A 72 -2.51 17.19 6.70
C PRO A 72 -2.20 18.61 6.18
N VAL A 73 -2.06 18.75 4.87
CA VAL A 73 -1.80 20.03 4.20
C VAL A 73 -3.00 20.97 4.40
N LEU A 74 -4.22 20.44 4.23
CA LEU A 74 -5.46 21.15 4.48
C LEU A 74 -5.54 21.67 5.92
N ILE A 75 -5.23 20.83 6.92
CA ILE A 75 -5.28 21.23 8.34
C ILE A 75 -4.24 22.33 8.62
N PHE A 76 -3.07 22.25 8.02
CA PHE A 76 -2.03 23.26 8.16
C PHE A 76 -2.53 24.63 7.66
N PHE A 77 -3.04 24.69 6.42
CA PHE A 77 -3.57 25.94 5.87
C PHE A 77 -4.85 26.41 6.55
N ASP A 78 -5.70 25.50 7.01
CA ASP A 78 -6.94 25.85 7.72
C ASP A 78 -6.63 26.56 9.06
N ARG A 79 -5.63 26.07 9.81
CA ARG A 79 -5.14 26.74 11.02
C ARG A 79 -4.54 28.13 10.71
N LEU A 80 -3.69 28.19 9.67
CA LEU A 80 -3.05 29.45 9.25
C LEU A 80 -4.08 30.49 8.83
N CYS A 81 -5.02 30.11 7.94
CA CYS A 81 -6.08 30.99 7.48
C CYS A 81 -7.01 31.42 8.61
N HIS A 82 -7.35 30.49 9.51
CA HIS A 82 -8.21 30.78 10.66
C HIS A 82 -7.56 31.85 11.57
N THR A 83 -6.26 31.71 11.88
CA THR A 83 -5.52 32.67 12.69
C THR A 83 -5.47 34.06 12.02
N ILE A 84 -5.14 34.11 10.72
CA ILE A 84 -5.03 35.38 9.99
C ILE A 84 -6.37 36.11 9.86
N LEU A 85 -7.45 35.35 9.59
CA LEU A 85 -8.78 35.93 9.35
C LEU A 85 -9.51 36.33 10.66
N GLN A 86 -9.26 35.60 11.76
CA GLN A 86 -9.84 35.88 13.07
C GLN A 86 -9.42 37.25 13.58
N ASP A 87 -8.17 37.62 13.37
CA ASP A 87 -7.61 38.87 13.92
C ASP A 87 -7.94 40.12 13.08
N ARG A 88 -8.37 39.96 11.81
CA ARG A 88 -8.44 41.11 10.88
C ARG A 88 -9.78 41.34 10.19
N VAL A 89 -10.63 40.32 9.95
CA VAL A 89 -11.71 40.48 8.94
C VAL A 89 -13.09 39.98 9.39
N ILE A 90 -13.22 38.88 10.12
CA ILE A 90 -14.52 38.21 10.35
C ILE A 90 -14.77 37.94 11.83
N LYS A 91 -15.77 38.65 12.39
CA LYS A 91 -16.20 38.45 13.80
C LYS A 91 -17.20 37.28 13.97
N ASP A 92 -17.89 36.86 12.92
CA ASP A 92 -18.85 35.75 12.94
C ASP A 92 -18.12 34.40 12.84
N LYS A 93 -18.10 33.62 13.90
CA LYS A 93 -17.42 32.30 13.98
C LYS A 93 -17.85 31.31 12.90
N LYS A 94 -19.14 31.31 12.49
CA LYS A 94 -19.64 30.40 11.45
C LYS A 94 -19.12 30.82 10.05
N LYS A 95 -19.20 32.09 9.76
CA LYS A 95 -18.66 32.61 8.49
C LYS A 95 -17.15 32.45 8.41
N LEU A 96 -16.45 32.72 9.51
CA LEU A 96 -14.99 32.53 9.61
C LEU A 96 -14.60 31.07 9.27
N PHE A 97 -15.27 30.09 9.87
CA PHE A 97 -15.00 28.66 9.61
C PHE A 97 -15.21 28.29 8.14
N HIS A 98 -16.31 28.75 7.50
CA HIS A 98 -16.57 28.40 6.09
C HIS A 98 -15.61 29.08 5.14
N VAL A 99 -15.27 30.35 5.38
CA VAL A 99 -14.34 31.12 4.54
C VAL A 99 -12.91 30.58 4.67
N SER A 100 -12.43 30.38 5.93
CA SER A 100 -11.11 29.77 6.18
C SER A 100 -11.00 28.41 5.48
N ARG A 101 -12.01 27.56 5.61
CA ARG A 101 -12.06 26.24 5.00
C ARG A 101 -12.02 26.29 3.47
N ALA A 102 -12.82 27.19 2.85
CA ALA A 102 -12.85 27.33 1.40
C ALA A 102 -11.49 27.78 0.85
N ILE A 103 -10.88 28.80 1.47
CA ILE A 103 -9.56 29.31 1.08
C ILE A 103 -8.50 28.19 1.24
N SER A 104 -8.52 27.47 2.34
CA SER A 104 -7.55 26.41 2.62
C SER A 104 -7.68 25.25 1.62
N ILE A 105 -8.89 24.89 1.20
CA ILE A 105 -9.11 23.89 0.16
C ILE A 105 -8.55 24.36 -1.17
N ILE A 106 -8.83 25.62 -1.57
CA ILE A 106 -8.33 26.19 -2.83
C ILE A 106 -6.79 26.19 -2.83
N ILE A 107 -6.14 26.64 -1.76
CA ILE A 107 -4.68 26.66 -1.65
C ILE A 107 -4.13 25.22 -1.71
N THR A 108 -4.74 24.28 -0.99
CA THR A 108 -4.30 22.88 -0.97
C THR A 108 -4.40 22.24 -2.34
N ILE A 109 -5.49 22.47 -3.08
CA ILE A 109 -5.68 21.93 -4.43
C ILE A 109 -4.74 22.60 -5.44
N ILE A 110 -4.55 23.92 -5.38
CA ILE A 110 -3.60 24.62 -6.26
C ILE A 110 -2.18 24.12 -6.00
N LEU A 111 -1.78 23.95 -4.73
CA LEU A 111 -0.47 23.41 -4.38
C LEU A 111 -0.30 21.96 -4.91
N PHE A 112 -1.31 21.14 -4.75
CA PHE A 112 -1.29 19.75 -5.22
C PHE A 112 -1.20 19.66 -6.74
N LEU A 113 -2.04 20.43 -7.46
CA LEU A 113 -2.01 20.47 -8.92
C LEU A 113 -0.71 21.09 -9.44
N GLY A 114 -0.21 22.14 -8.79
CA GLY A 114 1.06 22.76 -9.13
C GLY A 114 2.24 21.78 -8.98
N LEU A 115 2.29 21.06 -7.87
CA LEU A 115 3.30 20.03 -7.64
C LEU A 115 3.18 18.88 -8.66
N LEU A 116 1.97 18.40 -8.93
CA LEU A 116 1.73 17.35 -9.90
C LEU A 116 2.13 17.78 -11.32
N THR A 117 1.68 18.98 -11.74
CA THR A 117 2.04 19.54 -13.05
C THR A 117 3.54 19.76 -13.18
N GLY A 118 4.19 20.28 -12.12
CA GLY A 118 5.63 20.44 -12.06
C GLY A 118 6.37 19.12 -12.23
N LEU A 119 5.94 18.07 -11.52
CA LEU A 119 6.51 16.73 -11.67
C LEU A 119 6.33 16.17 -13.07
N ILE A 120 5.12 16.29 -13.65
CA ILE A 120 4.85 15.84 -15.02
C ILE A 120 5.73 16.59 -16.01
N TRP A 121 5.79 17.92 -15.92
CA TRP A 121 6.59 18.75 -16.82
C TRP A 121 8.09 18.44 -16.73
N MET A 122 8.56 18.03 -15.58
CA MET A 122 9.97 17.73 -15.31
C MET A 122 10.33 16.29 -15.73
N VAL A 123 9.44 15.30 -15.48
CA VAL A 123 9.71 13.88 -15.73
C VAL A 123 9.42 13.46 -17.17
N VAL A 124 8.28 13.92 -17.75
CA VAL A 124 7.84 13.45 -19.06
C VAL A 124 8.87 13.74 -20.17
N PRO A 125 9.46 14.95 -20.29
CA PRO A 125 10.49 15.19 -21.30
C PRO A 125 11.69 14.27 -21.15
N GLN A 126 12.18 14.06 -19.91
CA GLN A 126 13.33 13.18 -19.66
C GLN A 126 13.05 11.71 -20.01
N VAL A 127 11.82 11.24 -19.76
CA VAL A 127 11.40 9.88 -20.18
C VAL A 127 11.39 9.79 -21.70
N ILE A 128 10.81 10.78 -22.39
CA ILE A 128 10.78 10.81 -23.85
C ILE A 128 12.18 10.85 -24.43
N ASP A 129 13.06 11.71 -23.91
CA ASP A 129 14.46 11.80 -24.35
C ASP A 129 15.21 10.50 -24.12
N SER A 130 15.00 9.86 -22.96
CA SER A 130 15.58 8.56 -22.64
C SER A 130 15.12 7.47 -23.62
N ILE A 131 13.83 7.43 -23.94
CA ILE A 131 13.27 6.48 -24.93
C ILE A 131 13.83 6.75 -26.31
N ASN A 132 13.88 8.01 -26.75
CA ASN A 132 14.44 8.39 -28.04
C ASN A 132 15.93 8.02 -28.15
N LEU A 133 16.70 8.26 -27.11
CA LEU A 133 18.13 7.89 -27.03
C LEU A 133 18.30 6.37 -27.06
N LEU A 134 17.41 5.63 -26.43
CA LEU A 134 17.37 4.17 -26.45
C LEU A 134 17.12 3.65 -27.87
N ILE A 135 16.10 4.19 -28.54
CA ILE A 135 15.74 3.81 -29.92
C ILE A 135 16.88 4.16 -30.89
N SER A 136 17.40 5.39 -30.82
CA SER A 136 18.44 5.87 -31.73
C SER A 136 19.79 5.16 -31.59
N ASN A 137 20.09 4.64 -30.42
CA ASN A 137 21.34 3.91 -30.14
C ASN A 137 21.17 2.39 -30.06
N MET A 138 20.01 1.84 -30.42
CA MET A 138 19.71 0.41 -30.27
C MET A 138 20.76 -0.46 -30.97
N ASP A 139 21.16 -0.11 -32.22
CA ASP A 139 22.16 -0.86 -32.96
C ASP A 139 23.55 -0.81 -32.28
N ASN A 140 23.91 0.34 -31.71
CA ASN A 140 25.15 0.48 -30.97
C ASN A 140 25.18 -0.36 -29.70
N TYR A 141 24.03 -0.37 -28.95
CA TYR A 141 23.91 -1.19 -27.74
C TYR A 141 23.96 -2.68 -28.07
N TYR A 142 23.22 -3.12 -29.10
CA TYR A 142 23.28 -4.49 -29.56
C TYR A 142 24.72 -4.89 -29.91
N ASN A 143 25.43 -4.08 -30.73
CA ASN A 143 26.81 -4.34 -31.10
C ASN A 143 27.77 -4.35 -29.90
N ASN A 144 27.57 -3.47 -28.93
CA ASN A 144 28.39 -3.41 -27.71
C ASN A 144 28.16 -4.62 -26.81
N ILE A 145 26.90 -5.04 -26.64
CA ILE A 145 26.54 -6.24 -25.86
C ILE A 145 27.18 -7.47 -26.55
N MET A 146 27.05 -7.59 -27.87
CA MET A 146 27.62 -8.70 -28.62
C MET A 146 29.15 -8.70 -28.55
N LYS A 147 29.80 -7.53 -28.65
CA LYS A 147 31.25 -7.41 -28.45
C LYS A 147 31.68 -7.83 -27.05
N ALA A 148 30.94 -7.41 -26.01
CA ALA A 148 31.23 -7.79 -24.62
C ALA A 148 31.08 -9.31 -24.41
N ILE A 149 30.01 -9.90 -24.92
CA ILE A 149 29.78 -11.35 -24.88
C ILE A 149 30.91 -12.10 -25.61
N ASN A 150 31.27 -11.68 -26.82
CA ASN A 150 32.35 -12.27 -27.59
C ASN A 150 33.71 -12.13 -26.88
N THR A 151 33.99 -10.97 -26.29
CA THR A 151 35.24 -10.74 -25.53
C THR A 151 35.34 -11.65 -24.31
N ILE A 152 34.23 -11.84 -23.59
CA ILE A 152 34.16 -12.76 -22.46
C ILE A 152 34.35 -14.19 -22.93
N TYR A 153 33.66 -14.58 -24.01
CA TYR A 153 33.76 -15.90 -24.62
C TYR A 153 35.20 -16.21 -25.05
N ASP A 154 35.87 -15.29 -25.77
CA ASP A 154 37.23 -15.45 -26.23
C ASP A 154 38.24 -15.55 -25.09
N LYS A 155 38.06 -14.78 -24.00
CA LYS A 155 38.89 -14.91 -22.80
C LYS A 155 38.78 -16.29 -22.16
N PHE A 156 37.57 -16.83 -22.05
CA PHE A 156 37.34 -18.17 -21.48
C PHE A 156 37.83 -19.27 -22.43
N LYS A 157 37.68 -19.11 -23.75
CA LYS A 157 38.17 -20.05 -24.76
C LYS A 157 39.70 -20.19 -24.74
N ASN A 158 40.43 -19.14 -24.42
CA ASN A 158 41.88 -19.12 -24.35
C ASN A 158 42.48 -19.64 -23.02
N LEU A 159 41.64 -20.05 -22.04
CA LEU A 159 42.10 -20.54 -20.73
C LEU A 159 42.57 -22.01 -20.71
N GLY A 160 42.56 -22.71 -21.85
CA GLY A 160 43.22 -24.01 -22.03
C GLY A 160 42.31 -25.23 -22.02
N GLU A 161 42.76 -26.30 -22.68
CA GLU A 161 42.03 -27.55 -22.97
C GLU A 161 41.62 -28.41 -21.74
N SER A 162 41.93 -28.03 -20.52
CA SER A 162 41.71 -28.87 -19.34
C SER A 162 40.33 -28.70 -18.64
N GLU A 163 39.44 -27.88 -19.20
CA GLU A 163 38.13 -27.62 -18.54
C GLU A 163 36.95 -27.72 -19.51
N GLU A 164 36.75 -28.90 -20.09
CA GLU A 164 35.62 -29.22 -20.97
C GLU A 164 34.26 -28.87 -20.32
N MET A 165 34.18 -29.01 -19.01
CA MET A 165 32.99 -28.67 -18.24
C MET A 165 32.72 -27.15 -18.19
N VAL A 166 33.77 -26.33 -17.97
CA VAL A 166 33.67 -24.88 -17.96
C VAL A 166 33.30 -24.36 -19.34
N MET A 167 33.89 -24.94 -20.38
CA MET A 167 33.62 -24.58 -21.78
C MET A 167 32.17 -24.89 -22.17
N ASN A 168 31.62 -26.03 -21.74
CA ASN A 168 30.21 -26.38 -21.96
C ASN A 168 29.24 -25.42 -21.25
N VAL A 169 29.58 -24.98 -20.03
CA VAL A 169 28.79 -23.96 -19.32
C VAL A 169 28.88 -22.61 -20.06
N VAL A 170 30.06 -22.17 -20.46
CA VAL A 170 30.26 -20.91 -21.19
C VAL A 170 29.50 -20.92 -22.51
N ASN A 171 29.59 -21.99 -23.30
CA ASN A 171 28.84 -22.15 -24.54
C ASN A 171 27.32 -22.12 -24.31
N THR A 172 26.85 -22.82 -23.27
CA THR A 172 25.41 -22.84 -22.91
C THR A 172 24.90 -21.47 -22.50
N VAL A 173 25.69 -20.73 -21.72
CA VAL A 173 25.35 -19.37 -21.28
C VAL A 173 25.39 -18.40 -22.48
N TYR A 174 26.39 -18.50 -23.33
CA TYR A 174 26.51 -17.70 -24.58
C TYR A 174 25.31 -17.91 -25.49
N ASP A 175 24.93 -19.13 -25.78
CA ASP A 175 23.80 -19.46 -26.66
C ASP A 175 22.48 -18.99 -26.05
N ARG A 176 22.29 -19.11 -24.71
CA ARG A 176 21.10 -18.61 -24.00
C ARG A 176 21.03 -17.10 -24.03
N LEU A 177 22.15 -16.41 -23.80
CA LEU A 177 22.19 -14.94 -23.83
C LEU A 177 21.91 -14.43 -25.25
N GLN A 178 22.51 -15.03 -26.24
CA GLN A 178 22.29 -14.66 -27.64
C GLN A 178 20.84 -14.89 -28.07
N LYS A 179 20.24 -16.04 -27.71
CA LYS A 179 18.84 -16.31 -27.96
C LYS A 179 17.93 -15.31 -27.21
N TRP A 180 18.23 -15.06 -25.95
CA TRP A 180 17.44 -14.13 -25.13
C TRP A 180 17.47 -12.70 -25.72
N VAL A 181 18.65 -12.19 -26.11
CA VAL A 181 18.77 -10.88 -26.76
C VAL A 181 17.95 -10.83 -28.05
N ASN A 182 18.13 -11.82 -28.93
CA ASN A 182 17.53 -11.83 -30.28
C ASN A 182 16.02 -12.16 -30.25
N THR A 183 15.54 -13.00 -29.31
CA THR A 183 14.17 -13.51 -29.30
C THR A 183 13.28 -12.73 -28.34
N ASP A 184 13.83 -12.29 -27.19
CA ASP A 184 13.03 -11.68 -26.12
C ASP A 184 13.27 -10.18 -25.98
N VAL A 185 14.52 -9.70 -26.08
CA VAL A 185 14.83 -8.28 -25.83
C VAL A 185 14.45 -7.43 -27.04
N VAL A 186 15.07 -7.68 -28.20
CA VAL A 186 14.90 -6.83 -29.38
C VAL A 186 13.45 -6.76 -29.87
N PRO A 187 12.70 -7.88 -30.06
CA PRO A 187 11.32 -7.80 -30.53
C PRO A 187 10.32 -7.20 -29.50
N ASN A 188 10.67 -7.25 -28.21
CA ASN A 188 9.81 -6.69 -27.17
C ASN A 188 10.01 -5.18 -26.98
N LEU A 189 11.16 -4.61 -27.39
CA LEU A 189 11.34 -3.15 -27.40
C LEU A 189 10.35 -2.48 -28.34
N ASP A 190 10.10 -3.03 -29.53
CA ASP A 190 9.07 -2.54 -30.46
C ASP A 190 7.65 -2.61 -29.85
N LYS A 191 7.37 -3.70 -29.14
CA LYS A 191 6.08 -3.85 -28.44
C LYS A 191 5.90 -2.87 -27.28
N ILE A 192 6.98 -2.53 -26.56
CA ILE A 192 6.94 -1.54 -25.49
C ILE A 192 6.59 -0.16 -26.09
N VAL A 193 7.21 0.22 -27.20
CA VAL A 193 6.91 1.47 -27.93
C VAL A 193 5.46 1.49 -28.43
N LEU A 194 4.98 0.38 -28.99
CA LEU A 194 3.58 0.25 -29.45
C LEU A 194 2.58 0.23 -28.28
N ASN A 195 2.94 -0.39 -27.14
CA ASN A 195 2.09 -0.40 -25.95
C ASN A 195 2.01 0.96 -25.23
N ILE A 196 3.02 1.82 -25.37
CA ILE A 196 2.95 3.21 -24.91
C ILE A 196 1.84 3.95 -25.70
N SER A 197 1.69 3.71 -27.00
CA SER A 197 0.63 4.32 -27.80
C SER A 197 -0.78 3.76 -27.49
N SER A 198 -0.91 2.47 -27.15
CA SER A 198 -2.19 1.87 -26.73
C SER A 198 -2.54 2.24 -25.28
N GLY A 199 -1.56 2.60 -24.46
CA GLY A 199 -1.74 3.17 -23.12
C GLY A 199 -2.49 4.52 -23.11
N VAL A 200 -2.55 5.22 -24.25
CA VAL A 200 -3.27 6.50 -24.38
C VAL A 200 -4.78 6.34 -24.05
N VAL A 201 -5.42 5.26 -24.49
CA VAL A 201 -6.84 5.02 -24.21
C VAL A 201 -7.07 4.70 -22.72
N GLY A 202 -6.19 3.91 -22.10
CA GLY A 202 -6.16 3.68 -20.65
C GLY A 202 -5.89 4.96 -19.87
N GLY A 203 -4.98 5.80 -20.38
CA GLY A 203 -4.65 7.12 -19.83
C GLY A 203 -5.82 8.09 -19.84
N LEU A 204 -6.63 8.13 -20.90
CA LEU A 204 -7.83 8.98 -20.96
C LEU A 204 -8.85 8.61 -19.88
N LYS A 205 -9.10 7.31 -19.67
CA LYS A 205 -9.98 6.84 -18.60
C LYS A 205 -9.41 7.17 -17.22
N PHE A 206 -8.10 7.05 -17.04
CA PHE A 206 -7.43 7.44 -15.79
C PHE A 206 -7.57 8.95 -15.56
N ILE A 207 -7.29 9.79 -16.55
CA ILE A 207 -7.43 11.25 -16.47
C ILE A 207 -8.86 11.63 -16.13
N TYR A 208 -9.86 11.05 -16.79
CA TYR A 208 -11.28 11.26 -16.51
C TYR A 208 -11.62 10.94 -15.05
N ASN A 209 -11.27 9.73 -14.59
CA ASN A 209 -11.51 9.31 -13.21
C ASN A 209 -10.77 10.19 -12.19
N PHE A 210 -9.56 10.63 -12.53
CA PHE A 210 -8.75 11.49 -11.69
C PHE A 210 -9.34 12.89 -11.56
N LEU A 211 -9.79 13.50 -12.66
CA LEU A 211 -10.45 14.82 -12.65
C LEU A 211 -11.74 14.80 -11.81
N ILE A 212 -12.58 13.77 -12.00
CA ILE A 212 -13.78 13.59 -11.17
C ILE A 212 -13.36 13.33 -9.72
N GLY A 213 -12.29 12.57 -9.50
CA GLY A 213 -11.71 12.33 -8.18
C GLY A 213 -11.28 13.63 -7.49
N ILE A 214 -10.66 14.57 -8.19
CA ILE A 214 -10.33 15.91 -7.65
C ILE A 214 -11.60 16.63 -7.19
N VAL A 215 -12.63 16.67 -8.04
CA VAL A 215 -13.91 17.28 -7.67
C VAL A 215 -14.51 16.62 -6.44
N ALA A 216 -14.54 15.29 -6.41
CA ALA A 216 -15.02 14.52 -5.25
C ALA A 216 -14.18 14.81 -3.99
N SER A 217 -12.84 14.95 -4.11
CA SER A 217 -11.96 15.28 -3.00
C SER A 217 -12.27 16.64 -2.38
N ILE A 218 -12.59 17.64 -3.20
CA ILE A 218 -13.02 18.96 -2.73
C ILE A 218 -14.31 18.85 -1.89
N TYR A 219 -15.29 18.08 -2.37
CA TYR A 219 -16.53 17.85 -1.63
C TYR A 219 -16.28 17.12 -0.30
N VAL A 220 -15.42 16.11 -0.29
CA VAL A 220 -15.06 15.36 0.92
C VAL A 220 -14.34 16.29 1.92
N MET A 221 -13.34 17.07 1.48
CA MET A 221 -12.61 18.01 2.32
C MET A 221 -13.50 19.12 2.88
N ALA A 222 -14.43 19.63 2.08
CA ALA A 222 -15.37 20.67 2.50
C ALA A 222 -16.38 20.16 3.55
N ASN A 223 -16.80 18.89 3.44
CA ASN A 223 -17.89 18.33 4.23
C ASN A 223 -17.43 17.21 5.18
N LYS A 224 -16.14 17.09 5.49
CA LYS A 224 -15.61 15.96 6.28
C LYS A 224 -16.27 15.83 7.66
N GLU A 225 -16.50 16.95 8.35
CA GLU A 225 -17.14 16.97 9.66
C GLU A 225 -18.62 16.54 9.58
N TYR A 226 -19.32 16.98 8.54
CA TYR A 226 -20.71 16.60 8.29
C TYR A 226 -20.81 15.10 7.96
N LEU A 227 -19.93 14.58 7.08
CA LEU A 227 -19.88 13.15 6.74
C LEU A 227 -19.58 12.30 7.98
N ALA A 228 -18.59 12.71 8.78
CA ALA A 228 -18.24 12.03 10.02
C ALA A 228 -19.41 12.04 11.03
N SER A 229 -20.11 13.17 11.19
CA SER A 229 -21.26 13.28 12.09
C SER A 229 -22.43 12.40 11.64
N ARG A 230 -22.70 12.32 10.35
CA ARG A 230 -23.70 11.40 9.78
C ARG A 230 -23.33 9.94 10.00
N GLY A 231 -22.06 9.58 9.79
CA GLY A 231 -21.55 8.24 10.10
C GLY A 231 -21.74 7.87 11.55
N LYS A 232 -21.37 8.77 12.49
CA LYS A 232 -21.61 8.57 13.94
C LYS A 232 -23.10 8.38 14.26
N LYS A 233 -23.99 9.21 13.66
CA LYS A 233 -25.44 9.09 13.83
C LYS A 233 -25.95 7.71 13.40
N ILE A 234 -25.48 7.18 12.27
CA ILE A 234 -25.86 5.85 11.77
C ILE A 234 -25.41 4.76 12.76
N VAL A 235 -24.15 4.84 13.24
CA VAL A 235 -23.63 3.86 14.22
C VAL A 235 -24.46 3.87 15.51
N TYR A 236 -24.77 5.05 16.06
CA TYR A 236 -25.61 5.13 17.28
C TYR A 236 -27.06 4.69 17.03
N ALA A 237 -27.58 4.84 15.81
CA ALA A 237 -28.93 4.40 15.48
C ALA A 237 -29.05 2.86 15.33
N LEU A 238 -28.00 2.21 14.80
CA LEU A 238 -28.02 0.77 14.51
C LEU A 238 -27.55 -0.10 15.69
N PHE A 239 -26.67 0.42 16.56
CA PHE A 239 -26.03 -0.36 17.61
C PHE A 239 -26.41 0.16 19.01
N LYS A 240 -26.39 -0.75 20.00
CA LYS A 240 -26.51 -0.37 21.42
C LYS A 240 -25.35 0.53 21.82
N LEU A 241 -25.59 1.48 22.74
CA LEU A 241 -24.62 2.53 23.15
C LEU A 241 -23.20 1.99 23.42
N LYS A 242 -23.08 0.88 24.17
CA LYS A 242 -21.80 0.25 24.47
C LYS A 242 -21.04 -0.21 23.20
N ASN A 243 -21.76 -0.87 22.29
CA ASN A 243 -21.17 -1.37 21.04
C ASN A 243 -20.87 -0.22 20.07
N ALA A 244 -21.73 0.81 20.03
CA ALA A 244 -21.52 2.00 19.22
C ALA A 244 -20.22 2.72 19.62
N ASN A 245 -19.97 2.90 20.93
CA ASN A 245 -18.72 3.50 21.41
C ASN A 245 -17.50 2.65 21.01
N ILE A 246 -17.55 1.33 21.17
CA ILE A 246 -16.45 0.43 20.77
C ILE A 246 -16.16 0.56 19.26
N ILE A 247 -17.20 0.63 18.42
CA ILE A 247 -17.05 0.80 16.96
C ILE A 247 -16.41 2.16 16.66
N LEU A 248 -16.88 3.24 17.29
CA LEU A 248 -16.35 4.59 17.03
C LEU A 248 -14.90 4.75 17.49
N ASP A 249 -14.54 4.18 18.64
CA ASP A 249 -13.16 4.15 19.13
C ASP A 249 -12.26 3.32 18.21
N GLY A 250 -12.77 2.20 17.69
CA GLY A 250 -12.10 1.40 16.68
C GLY A 250 -11.84 2.19 15.40
N LEU A 251 -12.86 2.88 14.87
CA LEU A 251 -12.72 3.73 13.68
C LEU A 251 -11.74 4.88 13.88
N ALA A 252 -11.72 5.50 15.07
CA ALA A 252 -10.76 6.54 15.40
C ALA A 252 -9.31 5.98 15.40
N SER A 253 -9.11 4.79 15.96
CA SER A 253 -7.82 4.10 15.96
C SER A 253 -7.37 3.72 14.55
N VAL A 254 -8.27 3.19 13.72
CA VAL A 254 -8.02 2.91 12.29
C VAL A 254 -7.57 4.17 11.56
N ASN A 255 -8.33 5.27 11.71
CA ASN A 255 -7.97 6.55 11.08
C ASN A 255 -6.59 7.05 11.54
N LYS A 256 -6.25 6.89 12.81
CA LYS A 256 -4.94 7.26 13.36
C LYS A 256 -3.81 6.45 12.71
N ILE A 257 -3.94 5.12 12.67
CA ILE A 257 -2.95 4.21 12.07
C ILE A 257 -2.73 4.54 10.59
N PHE A 258 -3.81 4.64 9.80
CA PHE A 258 -3.73 4.96 8.39
C PHE A 258 -3.09 6.34 8.15
N SER A 259 -3.54 7.37 8.89
CA SER A 259 -3.01 8.73 8.73
C SER A 259 -1.52 8.80 9.07
N GLN A 260 -1.11 8.22 10.18
CA GLN A 260 0.29 8.22 10.60
C GLN A 260 1.18 7.43 9.62
N PHE A 261 0.74 6.25 9.18
CA PHE A 261 1.49 5.42 8.25
C PHE A 261 1.66 6.11 6.88
N ILE A 262 0.56 6.58 6.28
CA ILE A 262 0.60 7.19 4.95
C ILE A 262 1.38 8.50 4.98
N ASN A 263 1.14 9.37 5.96
CA ASN A 263 1.89 10.61 6.09
C ASN A 263 3.38 10.37 6.34
N GLY A 264 3.69 9.39 7.19
CA GLY A 264 5.08 8.97 7.43
C GLY A 264 5.74 8.50 6.14
N LYS A 265 5.08 7.63 5.36
CA LYS A 265 5.63 7.13 4.08
C LYS A 265 5.77 8.21 3.01
N ILE A 266 4.89 9.19 2.95
CA ILE A 266 5.03 10.33 2.03
C ILE A 266 6.26 11.16 2.41
N VAL A 267 6.43 11.50 3.68
CA VAL A 267 7.60 12.27 4.15
C VAL A 267 8.89 11.49 3.91
N ASP A 268 8.92 10.22 4.25
CA ASP A 268 10.01 9.28 3.99
C ASP A 268 10.41 9.28 2.50
N SER A 269 9.44 9.07 1.62
CA SER A 269 9.63 9.04 0.16
C SER A 269 10.17 10.35 -0.40
N ILE A 270 9.70 11.49 0.10
CA ILE A 270 10.21 12.81 -0.29
C ILE A 270 11.68 12.96 0.13
N ILE A 271 12.03 12.57 1.36
CA ILE A 271 13.41 12.65 1.86
C ILE A 271 14.32 11.73 1.05
N ILE A 272 13.92 10.49 0.80
CA ILE A 272 14.68 9.55 -0.04
C ILE A 272 14.84 10.06 -1.46
N GLY A 273 13.80 10.64 -2.06
CA GLY A 273 13.89 11.29 -3.37
C GLY A 273 14.92 12.42 -3.40
N ILE A 274 14.92 13.29 -2.39
CA ILE A 274 15.88 14.41 -2.27
C ILE A 274 17.31 13.88 -2.07
N ILE A 275 17.51 12.91 -1.18
CA ILE A 275 18.83 12.30 -0.95
C ILE A 275 19.34 11.65 -2.24
N THR A 276 18.50 10.90 -2.93
CA THR A 276 18.84 10.28 -4.21
C THR A 276 19.23 11.34 -5.23
N PHE A 277 18.48 12.44 -5.33
CA PHE A 277 18.80 13.54 -6.26
C PHE A 277 20.15 14.17 -5.97
N ILE A 278 20.45 14.47 -4.71
CA ILE A 278 21.72 15.04 -4.30
C ILE A 278 22.87 14.10 -4.65
N LEU A 279 22.77 12.82 -4.27
CA LEU A 279 23.82 11.84 -4.50
C LEU A 279 24.05 11.55 -5.99
N THR A 280 22.98 11.42 -6.78
CA THR A 280 23.08 11.20 -8.23
C THR A 280 23.68 12.41 -8.95
N THR A 281 23.37 13.63 -8.47
CA THR A 281 23.96 14.88 -9.02
C THR A 281 25.44 14.99 -8.69
N ILE A 282 25.87 14.66 -7.46
CA ILE A 282 27.30 14.70 -7.06
C ILE A 282 28.16 13.75 -7.92
N VAL A 283 27.61 12.58 -8.26
CA VAL A 283 28.30 11.56 -9.07
C VAL A 283 28.17 11.85 -10.58
N ASP A 284 27.54 12.95 -10.95
CA ASP A 284 27.24 13.29 -12.35
C ASP A 284 26.55 12.15 -13.10
N MET A 285 25.50 11.59 -12.46
CA MET A 285 24.72 10.46 -12.99
C MET A 285 23.84 10.92 -14.15
N PRO A 286 23.78 10.19 -15.27
CA PRO A 286 22.81 10.48 -16.32
C PRO A 286 21.39 10.31 -15.75
N TYR A 287 20.48 11.19 -16.15
CA TYR A 287 19.08 11.17 -15.72
C TYR A 287 18.87 11.27 -14.20
N ALA A 288 19.74 12.00 -13.48
CA ALA A 288 19.72 12.12 -12.02
C ALA A 288 18.34 12.46 -11.46
N LEU A 289 17.63 13.41 -12.09
CA LEU A 289 16.29 13.82 -11.69
C LEU A 289 15.25 12.73 -11.89
N LEU A 290 15.25 12.07 -13.06
CA LEU A 290 14.33 10.98 -13.36
C LEU A 290 14.51 9.82 -12.36
N ILE A 291 15.75 9.44 -12.07
CA ILE A 291 16.11 8.39 -11.11
C ILE A 291 15.57 8.76 -9.72
N SER A 292 15.82 9.98 -9.26
CA SER A 292 15.40 10.41 -7.93
C SER A 292 13.89 10.47 -7.76
N VAL A 293 13.16 10.88 -8.79
CA VAL A 293 11.69 10.88 -8.79
C VAL A 293 11.15 9.44 -8.80
N ILE A 294 11.68 8.57 -9.64
CA ILE A 294 11.25 7.16 -9.68
C ILE A 294 11.52 6.49 -8.33
N ILE A 295 12.72 6.60 -7.77
CA ILE A 295 13.07 6.02 -6.48
C ILE A 295 12.21 6.62 -5.36
N GLY A 296 12.04 7.95 -5.32
CA GLY A 296 11.21 8.60 -4.32
C GLY A 296 9.74 8.15 -4.39
N VAL A 297 9.14 8.14 -5.57
CA VAL A 297 7.74 7.74 -5.75
C VAL A 297 7.52 6.26 -5.41
N THR A 298 8.40 5.39 -5.87
CA THR A 298 8.28 3.95 -5.60
C THR A 298 8.53 3.61 -4.13
N ASN A 299 9.34 4.40 -3.40
CA ASN A 299 9.63 4.19 -1.98
C ASN A 299 8.39 4.28 -1.07
N VAL A 300 7.26 4.80 -1.55
CA VAL A 300 5.98 4.76 -0.83
C VAL A 300 5.55 3.32 -0.50
N ILE A 301 5.96 2.33 -1.33
CA ILE A 301 5.68 0.90 -1.09
C ILE A 301 6.80 0.31 -0.22
N PRO A 302 6.50 -0.13 1.02
CA PRO A 302 7.52 -0.72 1.88
C PRO A 302 8.17 -1.95 1.25
N PHE A 303 9.48 -2.12 1.41
CA PHE A 303 10.32 -3.21 0.90
C PHE A 303 10.40 -3.33 -0.63
N PHE A 304 9.28 -3.33 -1.33
CA PHE A 304 9.23 -3.52 -2.79
C PHE A 304 9.45 -2.25 -3.58
N GLY A 305 9.14 -1.08 -3.00
CA GLY A 305 9.31 0.20 -3.67
C GLY A 305 10.71 0.43 -4.23
N PRO A 306 11.75 0.28 -3.40
CA PRO A 306 13.13 0.43 -3.84
C PRO A 306 13.52 -0.52 -4.96
N ILE A 307 13.06 -1.78 -4.92
CA ILE A 307 13.36 -2.79 -5.94
C ILE A 307 12.65 -2.43 -7.25
N ILE A 308 11.36 -2.07 -7.17
CA ILE A 308 10.55 -1.66 -8.32
C ILE A 308 11.15 -0.42 -9.00
N GLY A 309 11.67 0.53 -8.20
CA GLY A 309 12.33 1.73 -8.71
C GLY A 309 13.74 1.48 -9.24
N ALA A 310 14.52 0.63 -8.55
CA ALA A 310 15.90 0.36 -8.93
C ALA A 310 16.01 -0.33 -10.31
N ILE A 311 15.15 -1.30 -10.59
CA ILE A 311 15.23 -2.09 -11.85
C ILE A 311 15.19 -1.18 -13.08
N PRO A 312 14.16 -0.34 -13.31
CA PRO A 312 14.15 0.53 -14.48
C PRO A 312 15.25 1.59 -14.46
N CYS A 313 15.61 2.14 -13.29
CA CYS A 313 16.65 3.14 -13.18
C CYS A 313 18.03 2.57 -13.56
N VAL A 314 18.40 1.42 -12.98
CA VAL A 314 19.66 0.74 -13.29
C VAL A 314 19.71 0.34 -14.76
N PHE A 315 18.59 -0.12 -15.34
CA PHE A 315 18.53 -0.48 -16.76
C PHE A 315 18.72 0.73 -17.67
N ILE A 316 18.06 1.87 -17.39
CA ILE A 316 18.23 3.11 -18.17
C ILE A 316 19.68 3.62 -18.10
N VAL A 317 20.30 3.59 -16.93
CA VAL A 317 21.69 4.02 -16.75
C VAL A 317 22.66 3.02 -17.37
N LEU A 318 22.38 1.71 -17.31
CA LEU A 318 23.20 0.67 -17.94
C LEU A 318 23.34 0.88 -19.46
N ILE A 319 22.27 1.36 -20.08
CA ILE A 319 22.26 1.69 -21.50
C ILE A 319 23.15 2.90 -21.81
N ALA A 320 23.11 3.90 -20.94
CA ALA A 320 23.88 5.15 -21.13
C ALA A 320 25.37 4.97 -20.74
N ASP A 321 25.64 4.36 -19.59
CA ASP A 321 26.97 4.16 -19.03
C ASP A 321 26.98 2.92 -18.10
N PRO A 322 27.56 1.79 -18.53
CA PRO A 322 27.59 0.57 -17.72
C PRO A 322 28.30 0.72 -16.38
N ILE A 323 29.35 1.55 -16.31
CA ILE A 323 30.08 1.75 -15.05
C ILE A 323 29.24 2.53 -14.07
N LYS A 324 28.58 3.60 -14.52
CA LYS A 324 27.65 4.39 -13.70
C LYS A 324 26.46 3.59 -13.24
N SER A 325 26.01 2.58 -13.99
CA SER A 325 24.91 1.72 -13.55
C SER A 325 25.26 0.86 -12.32
N ILE A 326 26.52 0.37 -12.25
CA ILE A 326 27.02 -0.35 -11.07
C ILE A 326 27.11 0.59 -9.87
N ILE A 327 27.61 1.81 -10.09
CA ILE A 327 27.67 2.84 -9.04
C ILE A 327 26.25 3.16 -8.53
N LEU A 328 25.28 3.31 -9.44
CA LEU A 328 23.89 3.55 -9.09
C LEU A 328 23.31 2.41 -8.24
N LEU A 329 23.56 1.16 -8.64
CA LEU A 329 23.08 -0.01 -7.87
C LEU A 329 23.63 0.01 -6.43
N ILE A 330 24.94 0.22 -6.27
CA ILE A 330 25.58 0.30 -4.93
C ILE A 330 24.99 1.48 -4.15
N MET A 331 24.81 2.63 -4.79
CA MET A 331 24.24 3.81 -4.15
C MET A 331 22.80 3.56 -3.68
N ILE A 332 21.97 2.94 -4.50
CA ILE A 332 20.59 2.57 -4.10
C ILE A 332 20.64 1.62 -2.92
N LEU A 333 21.50 0.61 -2.90
CA LEU A 333 21.66 -0.29 -1.75
C LEU A 333 22.05 0.46 -0.48
N CYS A 334 22.98 1.40 -0.55
CA CYS A 334 23.38 2.25 0.59
C CYS A 334 22.20 3.12 1.09
N ILE A 335 21.46 3.75 0.17
CA ILE A 335 20.28 4.55 0.51
C ILE A 335 19.24 3.67 1.20
N GLN A 336 19.02 2.44 0.73
CA GLN A 336 18.06 1.51 1.33
C GLN A 336 18.48 1.05 2.74
N GLN A 337 19.78 0.86 2.99
CA GLN A 337 20.27 0.57 4.33
C GLN A 337 20.05 1.76 5.27
N PHE A 338 20.24 2.99 4.76
CA PHE A 338 19.96 4.20 5.52
C PHE A 338 18.46 4.34 5.81
N ASP A 339 17.60 4.13 4.81
CA ASP A 339 16.15 4.15 4.98
C ASP A 339 15.67 3.13 6.02
N GLY A 340 16.02 1.86 5.83
CA GLY A 340 15.55 0.77 6.67
C GLY A 340 16.02 0.84 8.13
N ASN A 341 17.23 1.34 8.38
CA ASN A 341 17.83 1.31 9.72
C ASN A 341 17.75 2.66 10.47
N ILE A 342 17.64 3.76 9.76
CA ILE A 342 17.69 5.09 10.39
C ILE A 342 16.43 5.92 10.11
N LEU A 343 16.06 6.09 8.84
CA LEU A 343 14.99 7.00 8.46
C LEU A 343 13.61 6.41 8.77
N GLY A 344 13.37 5.18 8.34
CA GLY A 344 12.12 4.47 8.59
C GLY A 344 11.74 4.40 10.07
N PRO A 345 12.60 3.92 10.98
CA PRO A 345 12.32 3.93 12.42
C PRO A 345 12.07 5.32 12.99
N LYS A 346 12.79 6.35 12.51
CA LYS A 346 12.61 7.73 12.99
C LYS A 346 11.30 8.36 12.54
N ILE A 347 10.87 8.09 11.30
CA ILE A 347 9.67 8.71 10.72
C ILE A 347 8.41 7.94 11.07
N LEU A 348 8.45 6.61 10.89
CA LEU A 348 7.29 5.74 11.12
C LEU A 348 7.16 5.34 12.59
N GLY A 349 8.26 5.23 13.34
CA GLY A 349 8.27 4.78 14.73
C GLY A 349 7.50 3.47 14.91
N ASP A 350 6.92 3.29 16.09
CA ASP A 350 6.07 2.12 16.41
C ASP A 350 4.60 2.32 15.98
N VAL A 351 4.35 3.12 14.95
CA VAL A 351 2.98 3.50 14.52
C VAL A 351 2.11 2.27 14.21
N THR A 352 2.71 1.23 13.64
CA THR A 352 1.98 0.01 13.27
C THR A 352 1.96 -1.03 14.37
N GLY A 353 2.89 -0.98 15.32
CA GLY A 353 3.11 -2.02 16.34
C GLY A 353 3.42 -3.40 15.74
N LEU A 354 3.77 -3.45 14.45
CA LEU A 354 4.08 -4.68 13.71
C LEU A 354 5.58 -4.92 13.66
N SER A 355 6.00 -6.16 13.86
CA SER A 355 7.38 -6.55 13.53
C SER A 355 7.59 -6.53 12.00
N SER A 356 8.86 -6.44 11.56
CA SER A 356 9.23 -6.42 10.14
C SER A 356 8.68 -7.62 9.37
N PHE A 357 8.59 -8.79 10.01
CA PHE A 357 7.98 -10.00 9.44
C PHE A 357 6.50 -9.76 9.06
N TRP A 358 5.72 -9.18 9.97
CA TRP A 358 4.31 -8.90 9.72
C TRP A 358 4.09 -7.80 8.68
N VAL A 359 4.99 -6.81 8.63
CA VAL A 359 4.96 -5.78 7.59
C VAL A 359 5.21 -6.40 6.21
N LEU A 360 6.24 -7.27 6.08
CA LEU A 360 6.52 -7.99 4.84
C LEU A 360 5.34 -8.89 4.43
N THR A 361 4.79 -9.64 5.37
CA THR A 361 3.62 -10.50 5.14
C THR A 361 2.43 -9.69 4.64
N ALA A 362 2.16 -8.54 5.27
CA ALA A 362 1.06 -7.65 4.87
C ALA A 362 1.21 -7.12 3.44
N VAL A 363 2.44 -6.78 3.02
CA VAL A 363 2.72 -6.31 1.66
C VAL A 363 2.57 -7.44 0.64
N ILE A 364 3.10 -8.65 0.93
CA ILE A 364 3.00 -9.81 0.02
C ILE A 364 1.53 -10.24 -0.14
N VAL A 365 0.82 -10.45 0.96
CA VAL A 365 -0.59 -10.89 0.95
C VAL A 365 -1.48 -9.82 0.35
N GLY A 366 -1.31 -8.56 0.77
CA GLY A 366 -2.04 -7.43 0.22
C GLY A 366 -1.81 -7.29 -1.28
N GLY A 367 -0.55 -7.39 -1.72
CA GLY A 367 -0.16 -7.35 -3.13
C GLY A 367 -0.76 -8.48 -3.95
N GLY A 368 -0.79 -9.71 -3.40
CA GLY A 368 -1.38 -10.86 -4.07
C GLY A 368 -2.91 -10.74 -4.26
N ILE A 369 -3.61 -10.08 -3.31
CA ILE A 369 -5.08 -9.96 -3.36
C ILE A 369 -5.52 -8.72 -4.15
N PHE A 370 -4.90 -7.56 -3.92
CA PHE A 370 -5.33 -6.26 -4.44
C PHE A 370 -4.29 -5.55 -5.31
N GLY A 371 -3.21 -6.27 -5.72
CA GLY A 371 -2.14 -5.72 -6.55
C GLY A 371 -1.45 -4.52 -5.89
N PHE A 372 -1.16 -3.50 -6.68
CA PHE A 372 -0.46 -2.28 -6.23
C PHE A 372 -1.12 -1.62 -5.00
N TYR A 373 -2.44 -1.47 -5.01
CA TYR A 373 -3.17 -0.87 -3.88
C TYR A 373 -3.04 -1.71 -2.61
N GLY A 374 -3.00 -3.04 -2.76
CA GLY A 374 -2.80 -3.96 -1.65
C GLY A 374 -1.39 -3.88 -1.06
N MET A 375 -0.35 -3.69 -1.88
CA MET A 375 1.01 -3.46 -1.38
C MET A 375 1.09 -2.16 -0.55
N LEU A 376 0.44 -1.11 -1.00
CA LEU A 376 0.46 0.20 -0.34
C LEU A 376 -0.35 0.20 0.96
N LEU A 377 -1.57 -0.32 0.92
CA LEU A 377 -2.53 -0.26 2.04
C LEU A 377 -2.51 -1.51 2.93
N GLY A 378 -1.83 -2.57 2.51
CA GLY A 378 -1.77 -3.84 3.24
C GLY A 378 -1.22 -3.68 4.65
N VAL A 379 -0.16 -2.88 4.81
CA VAL A 379 0.46 -2.66 6.13
C VAL A 379 -0.49 -2.00 7.13
N PRO A 380 -1.12 -0.84 6.85
CA PRO A 380 -2.06 -0.25 7.80
C PRO A 380 -3.32 -1.08 8.01
N VAL A 381 -3.80 -1.82 6.99
CA VAL A 381 -4.92 -2.77 7.17
C VAL A 381 -4.52 -3.88 8.14
N PHE A 382 -3.36 -4.49 7.93
CA PHE A 382 -2.87 -5.55 8.79
C PHE A 382 -2.60 -5.06 10.21
N ALA A 383 -2.08 -3.84 10.37
CA ALA A 383 -1.88 -3.20 11.68
C ALA A 383 -3.21 -3.02 12.43
N CYS A 384 -4.28 -2.62 11.73
CA CYS A 384 -5.60 -2.53 12.32
C CYS A 384 -6.15 -3.88 12.78
N VAL A 385 -5.98 -4.94 11.95
CA VAL A 385 -6.38 -6.30 12.31
C VAL A 385 -5.59 -6.79 13.52
N TYR A 386 -4.27 -6.61 13.51
CA TYR A 386 -3.40 -6.97 14.61
C TYR A 386 -3.76 -6.25 15.91
N MET A 387 -3.97 -4.94 15.85
CA MET A 387 -4.42 -4.12 16.99
C MET A 387 -5.74 -4.66 17.58
N TYR A 388 -6.72 -4.98 16.72
CA TYR A 388 -8.00 -5.49 17.16
C TYR A 388 -7.88 -6.88 17.83
N ILE A 389 -7.10 -7.78 17.23
CA ILE A 389 -6.82 -9.10 17.80
C ILE A 389 -6.10 -8.96 19.14
N ASN A 390 -5.04 -8.15 19.20
CA ASN A 390 -4.25 -7.94 20.41
C ASN A 390 -5.12 -7.36 21.54
N LYS A 391 -5.91 -6.32 21.27
CA LYS A 391 -6.86 -5.75 22.23
C LYS A 391 -7.85 -6.79 22.73
N THR A 392 -8.43 -7.59 21.82
CA THR A 392 -9.40 -8.63 22.21
C THR A 392 -8.76 -9.72 23.07
N CYS A 393 -7.51 -10.11 22.76
CA CYS A 393 -6.75 -11.06 23.57
C CYS A 393 -6.46 -10.48 24.98
N THR A 394 -5.95 -9.26 25.04
CA THR A 394 -5.68 -8.56 26.31
C THR A 394 -6.93 -8.46 27.16
N ASP A 395 -8.06 -7.96 26.60
CA ASP A 395 -9.35 -7.85 27.33
C ASP A 395 -9.85 -9.20 27.87
N LYS A 396 -9.59 -10.31 27.16
CA LYS A 396 -9.97 -11.66 27.58
C LYS A 396 -9.04 -12.22 28.65
N LEU A 397 -7.73 -11.94 28.57
CA LEU A 397 -6.74 -12.37 29.56
C LEU A 397 -6.94 -11.64 30.88
N GLU A 398 -7.17 -10.32 30.84
CA GLU A 398 -7.49 -9.53 32.03
C GLU A 398 -8.74 -10.03 32.75
N LYS A 399 -9.81 -10.40 32.01
CA LYS A 399 -11.01 -11.01 32.60
C LYS A 399 -10.75 -12.36 33.25
N LYS A 400 -9.69 -13.04 32.88
CA LYS A 400 -9.26 -14.30 33.50
C LYS A 400 -8.21 -14.09 34.59
N HIS A 401 -7.90 -12.84 34.94
CA HIS A 401 -6.84 -12.44 35.88
C HIS A 401 -5.47 -13.02 35.50
N MET A 402 -5.24 -13.15 34.18
CA MET A 402 -3.98 -13.66 33.63
C MET A 402 -3.12 -12.52 33.11
N VAL A 403 -1.83 -12.77 33.03
CA VAL A 403 -0.86 -11.86 32.45
C VAL A 403 -1.26 -11.53 31.01
N SER A 404 -1.20 -10.24 30.64
CA SER A 404 -1.60 -9.76 29.29
C SER A 404 -0.41 -9.32 28.43
N VAL A 405 0.79 -9.26 29.00
CA VAL A 405 2.02 -8.82 28.31
C VAL A 405 2.63 -9.95 27.50
N SER A 406 2.75 -9.77 26.18
CA SER A 406 3.22 -10.82 25.24
C SER A 406 4.61 -11.36 25.59
N SER A 407 5.54 -10.52 26.09
CA SER A 407 6.90 -10.95 26.46
C SER A 407 6.95 -11.95 27.61
N GLU A 408 5.92 -11.99 28.44
CA GLU A 408 5.86 -12.97 29.54
C GLU A 408 5.48 -14.35 29.02
N PHE A 409 4.68 -14.42 27.93
CA PHE A 409 4.32 -15.70 27.32
C PHE A 409 5.51 -16.41 26.66
N GLU A 410 6.58 -15.71 26.29
CA GLU A 410 7.81 -16.33 25.76
C GLU A 410 8.46 -17.28 26.79
N ARG A 411 8.26 -17.01 28.08
CA ARG A 411 8.85 -17.77 29.18
C ARG A 411 7.91 -18.80 29.80
N ILE A 412 6.63 -18.77 29.41
CA ILE A 412 5.61 -19.68 29.98
C ILE A 412 5.56 -20.93 29.11
N LYS A 413 5.84 -22.09 29.72
CA LYS A 413 5.71 -23.39 29.07
C LYS A 413 4.26 -23.89 29.10
N ARG A 414 3.59 -23.73 30.26
CA ARG A 414 2.23 -24.18 30.51
C ARG A 414 1.61 -23.34 31.63
N ILE A 415 0.32 -23.15 31.61
CA ILE A 415 -0.43 -22.53 32.69
C ILE A 415 -1.37 -23.61 33.22
N ASP A 416 -1.20 -23.99 34.48
CA ASP A 416 -2.14 -24.82 35.22
C ASP A 416 -3.01 -23.91 36.13
N GLU A 417 -4.16 -24.42 36.60
CA GLU A 417 -5.17 -23.60 37.29
C GLU A 417 -4.62 -22.81 38.50
N ASP A 418 -3.51 -23.31 39.12
CA ASP A 418 -2.92 -22.71 40.34
C ASP A 418 -1.45 -22.24 40.18
N CYS A 419 -0.77 -22.44 39.04
CA CYS A 419 0.64 -22.10 38.88
C CYS A 419 1.08 -21.79 37.46
N LEU A 420 1.93 -20.75 37.31
CA LEU A 420 2.67 -20.44 36.07
C LEU A 420 3.95 -21.32 36.04
N LEU A 421 4.01 -22.26 35.08
CA LEU A 421 5.20 -23.06 34.82
C LEU A 421 6.08 -22.34 33.80
N TYR A 422 7.21 -21.81 34.24
CA TYR A 422 8.20 -21.17 33.38
C TYR A 422 9.13 -22.21 32.72
N THR A 423 9.57 -21.88 31.50
CA THR A 423 10.74 -22.59 30.91
C THR A 423 11.98 -22.31 31.77
N SER A 424 12.87 -23.30 31.90
CA SER A 424 14.18 -23.09 32.55
C SER A 424 14.89 -21.88 31.94
N PRO A 425 15.60 -21.05 32.73
CA PRO A 425 16.27 -19.85 32.23
C PRO A 425 17.23 -20.23 31.09
N SER A 426 17.20 -19.43 30.02
CA SER A 426 18.10 -19.58 28.88
C SER A 426 19.55 -19.38 29.33
N PRO A 427 20.55 -20.03 28.70
CA PRO A 427 21.96 -19.76 28.97
C PRO A 427 22.38 -18.29 28.86
N ARG A 428 21.58 -17.45 28.21
CA ARG A 428 21.75 -15.99 28.14
C ARG A 428 21.35 -15.26 29.44
N ASP A 429 20.39 -15.81 30.19
CA ASP A 429 19.90 -15.21 31.44
C ASP A 429 20.79 -15.53 32.62
N MET A 430 21.64 -16.56 32.50
CA MET A 430 22.65 -16.94 33.55
C MET A 430 23.95 -16.15 33.45
N ARG A 431 24.10 -15.23 32.50
CA ARG A 431 25.30 -14.39 32.29
C ARG A 431 25.12 -12.93 32.69
N ARG A 432 24.07 -12.59 33.44
CA ARG A 432 23.91 -11.28 34.08
C ARG A 432 24.10 -11.33 35.56
#